data_4c72be76e8c88e1cad2de6ec567cc9de
#
_entry.id   4c72be76e8c88e1cad2de6ec567cc9de
#
_cell.length_a   1.000
_cell.length_b   1.000
_cell.length_c   1.000
_cell.angle_alpha   90.00
_cell.angle_beta   90.00
_cell.angle_gamma   90.00
#
_symmetry.space_group_name_H-M   'P 1'
#
loop_
_entity.id
_entity.type
_entity.pdbx_description
1 polymer ?
#
loop_
_entity_poly.entity_id
_entity_poly.type
_entity_poly.pdbx_seq_one_letter_code
_entity_poly.pdbx_strand_id
1 'polypeptide(L)'
;MINRKKIIILILVIACFFTFNKVKANSSQSFHEGEWIPNIYLVKAMPNGYKRYQQGLILHRTSDNHFVYCLEPFASLNKNALYQEINYDYARQLLISEKTWERLNLLSYYGYMYEGHEDAKWYAITQILIWKTLYPNYDFYFSESLNGKRKVGAYQEEINELENLILNHNKTVSFQNDNIKLNIGETITLKDENETLKDYEIERSDIKANIIDNSLIINSESLGEKTITLIKKDKRNLNKPLAYLHDESQNIIMSGYYEPKIINIKVNVNGIAIKITKKDLDTKDTIKIAGLKFKIKNLATNEFVENPDNSMDKNIFLTTSEGFLQTHATLQYGKYAIIEEDSNLKGYLWNKEPLIIDLNKNNVKTENDNTLIYETAFYNKRKKSKIIVEKHGEKISMDLKSKNFSYDFDKLSKTIIGLYAKDPIKDINGNIIYSKDTEIMVKETDANGQITFDNLYLGSYYLQELKTDAKYRLNSRKYSINLEDENKEEVVKTITIQNFLQKGNIVITKTSSLTKENLSNALIGIFNDKDELIYEGTTNQEGKIVIENLALGNYYIKELTAPAGYNLDIEPISFSITSDKETIYLNLENDPIIDIPDTYSPKCKNIVIIELIESFVLILCYIQIKKSLNYYN
;
A
#
# COMPACT_ATOMS: atom_id res chain seq x y z
N MET A 1 -17.21 -83.43 18.31
CA MET A 1 -18.61 -82.95 18.54
C MET A 1 -18.74 -81.56 17.98
N ILE A 2 -19.14 -81.44 16.74
CA ILE A 2 -19.39 -80.16 16.08
C ILE A 2 -20.77 -79.67 16.50
N ASN A 3 -20.81 -78.52 17.09
CA ASN A 3 -21.94 -77.91 17.80
C ASN A 3 -23.10 -77.65 16.85
N ARG A 4 -24.17 -78.40 16.97
CA ARG A 4 -25.40 -78.30 16.14
C ARG A 4 -26.00 -76.89 16.04
N LYS A 5 -25.70 -75.99 16.97
CA LYS A 5 -26.11 -74.57 16.91
C LYS A 5 -25.37 -73.72 15.87
N LYS A 6 -24.12 -74.13 15.52
CA LYS A 6 -23.38 -73.42 14.45
C LYS A 6 -23.80 -73.83 13.04
N ILE A 7 -24.31 -75.05 12.89
CA ILE A 7 -24.81 -75.55 11.61
C ILE A 7 -26.19 -74.93 11.29
N ILE A 8 -27.03 -74.67 12.29
CA ILE A 8 -28.33 -74.00 12.10
C ILE A 8 -28.16 -72.51 11.78
N ILE A 9 -27.18 -71.84 12.37
CA ILE A 9 -26.88 -70.41 12.03
C ILE A 9 -26.27 -70.31 10.62
N LEU A 10 -25.45 -71.30 10.20
CA LEU A 10 -24.88 -71.31 8.86
C LEU A 10 -25.95 -71.62 7.79
N ILE A 11 -26.94 -72.43 8.07
CA ILE A 11 -28.07 -72.75 7.18
C ILE A 11 -29.05 -71.55 7.13
N LEU A 12 -29.27 -70.81 8.25
CA LEU A 12 -30.07 -69.58 8.27
C LEU A 12 -29.39 -68.42 7.58
N VAL A 13 -28.05 -68.30 7.64
CA VAL A 13 -27.30 -67.28 6.90
C VAL A 13 -27.28 -67.60 5.40
N ILE A 14 -27.20 -68.87 5.02
CA ILE A 14 -27.30 -69.30 3.61
C ILE A 14 -28.74 -69.13 3.09
N ALA A 15 -29.76 -69.37 3.93
CA ALA A 15 -31.18 -69.12 3.54
C ALA A 15 -31.54 -67.63 3.44
N CYS A 16 -30.87 -66.75 4.20
CA CYS A 16 -31.03 -65.28 4.04
C CYS A 16 -30.30 -64.74 2.82
N PHE A 17 -29.33 -65.47 2.25
CA PHE A 17 -28.70 -65.04 0.99
C PHE A 17 -29.47 -65.50 -0.25
N PHE A 18 -30.54 -66.34 -0.10
CA PHE A 18 -31.40 -66.79 -1.19
C PHE A 18 -32.81 -66.24 -1.16
N THR A 19 -33.10 -65.18 -0.45
CA THR A 19 -34.26 -64.37 -0.78
C THR A 19 -33.89 -63.49 -1.97
N PHE A 20 -33.90 -64.10 -3.16
CA PHE A 20 -33.97 -63.36 -4.39
C PHE A 20 -35.19 -62.42 -4.30
N ASN A 21 -34.94 -61.17 -4.10
CA ASN A 21 -35.95 -60.19 -4.48
C ASN A 21 -36.28 -60.45 -5.96
N LYS A 22 -37.45 -61.04 -6.23
CA LYS A 22 -37.99 -61.10 -7.56
C LYS A 22 -38.06 -59.65 -8.06
N VAL A 23 -37.07 -59.28 -8.90
CA VAL A 23 -37.12 -58.05 -9.62
C VAL A 23 -38.42 -58.12 -10.43
N LYS A 24 -39.33 -57.19 -10.24
CA LYS A 24 -40.46 -57.01 -11.13
C LYS A 24 -39.89 -56.76 -12.52
N ALA A 25 -40.05 -57.73 -13.41
CA ALA A 25 -39.81 -57.51 -14.83
C ALA A 25 -40.66 -56.33 -15.29
N ASN A 26 -40.01 -55.30 -15.83
CA ASN A 26 -40.73 -54.10 -16.29
C ASN A 26 -41.62 -54.43 -17.49
N SER A 27 -41.24 -55.35 -18.34
CA SER A 27 -42.03 -55.87 -19.44
C SER A 27 -41.52 -57.26 -19.91
N SER A 28 -42.41 -58.06 -20.51
CA SER A 28 -42.03 -59.25 -21.25
C SER A 28 -41.98 -58.93 -22.73
N GLN A 29 -40.87 -59.25 -23.38
CA GLN A 29 -40.69 -58.99 -24.84
C GLN A 29 -40.45 -60.29 -25.57
N SER A 30 -40.88 -60.34 -26.83
CA SER A 30 -40.56 -61.41 -27.78
C SER A 30 -39.65 -60.92 -28.89
N PHE A 31 -38.92 -61.86 -29.48
CA PHE A 31 -37.95 -61.54 -30.54
C PHE A 31 -38.16 -62.49 -31.70
N HIS A 32 -37.85 -61.99 -32.93
CA HIS A 32 -37.95 -62.79 -34.14
C HIS A 32 -36.67 -62.63 -34.98
N GLU A 33 -36.47 -63.60 -35.82
CA GLU A 33 -35.49 -63.53 -36.91
C GLU A 33 -35.96 -62.54 -37.96
N GLY A 34 -35.10 -61.59 -38.28
CA GLY A 34 -35.32 -60.66 -39.35
C GLY A 34 -34.68 -61.14 -40.64
N GLU A 35 -33.89 -60.27 -41.27
CA GLU A 35 -33.31 -60.48 -42.55
C GLU A 35 -31.99 -61.24 -42.52
N TRP A 36 -31.87 -62.23 -43.47
CA TRP A 36 -30.57 -62.87 -43.68
C TRP A 36 -29.63 -61.90 -44.43
N ILE A 37 -28.41 -61.79 -43.93
CA ILE A 37 -27.41 -60.93 -44.52
C ILE A 37 -26.77 -61.64 -45.71
N PRO A 38 -26.94 -61.14 -46.95
CA PRO A 38 -26.40 -61.81 -48.11
C PRO A 38 -24.89 -61.97 -48.10
N ASN A 39 -24.40 -63.13 -48.51
CA ASN A 39 -22.95 -63.41 -48.65
C ASN A 39 -22.09 -63.24 -47.38
N ILE A 40 -22.71 -63.20 -46.23
CA ILE A 40 -21.99 -63.12 -44.93
C ILE A 40 -22.28 -64.42 -44.18
N TYR A 41 -21.19 -65.18 -43.93
CA TYR A 41 -21.25 -66.46 -43.24
C TYR A 41 -20.36 -66.42 -42.01
N LEU A 42 -20.92 -66.77 -40.89
CA LEU A 42 -20.27 -66.74 -39.55
C LEU A 42 -19.96 -68.16 -39.12
N VAL A 43 -18.79 -68.38 -38.50
CA VAL A 43 -18.40 -69.64 -37.90
C VAL A 43 -18.14 -69.44 -36.42
N LYS A 44 -18.77 -70.27 -35.61
CA LYS A 44 -18.62 -70.36 -34.18
C LYS A 44 -17.89 -71.65 -33.87
N ALA A 45 -16.61 -71.60 -33.46
CA ALA A 45 -15.81 -72.76 -33.17
C ALA A 45 -15.51 -72.85 -31.67
N MET A 46 -15.86 -73.98 -31.06
CA MET A 46 -15.55 -74.27 -29.64
C MET A 46 -14.12 -74.77 -29.47
N PRO A 47 -13.52 -74.67 -28.29
CA PRO A 47 -12.19 -75.20 -28.01
C PRO A 47 -12.04 -76.71 -28.21
N ASN A 48 -13.13 -77.45 -28.11
CA ASN A 48 -13.17 -78.89 -28.38
C ASN A 48 -13.24 -79.28 -29.85
N GLY A 49 -13.13 -78.28 -30.76
CA GLY A 49 -13.19 -78.49 -32.22
C GLY A 49 -14.57 -78.48 -32.84
N TYR A 50 -15.64 -78.42 -32.09
CA TYR A 50 -17.00 -78.33 -32.63
C TYR A 50 -17.18 -76.97 -33.34
N LYS A 51 -17.78 -77.01 -34.54
CA LYS A 51 -18.05 -75.82 -35.36
C LYS A 51 -19.53 -75.74 -35.76
N ARG A 52 -20.09 -74.54 -35.60
CA ARG A 52 -21.41 -74.22 -36.09
C ARG A 52 -21.28 -73.14 -37.17
N TYR A 53 -21.79 -73.41 -38.37
CA TYR A 53 -21.81 -72.49 -39.47
C TYR A 53 -23.20 -71.87 -39.57
N GLN A 54 -23.24 -70.54 -39.78
CA GLN A 54 -24.52 -69.87 -39.96
C GLN A 54 -24.33 -68.68 -40.91
N GLN A 55 -25.38 -68.40 -41.73
CA GLN A 55 -25.45 -67.12 -42.43
C GLN A 55 -25.72 -66.01 -41.44
N GLY A 56 -25.20 -64.78 -41.69
CA GLY A 56 -25.53 -63.60 -40.93
C GLY A 56 -27.03 -63.36 -40.89
N LEU A 57 -27.53 -63.00 -39.70
CA LEU A 57 -28.98 -62.87 -39.50
C LEU A 57 -29.17 -61.71 -38.51
N ILE A 58 -29.99 -60.74 -38.83
CA ILE A 58 -30.40 -59.67 -37.98
C ILE A 58 -31.54 -60.16 -37.08
N LEU A 59 -31.42 -59.91 -35.78
CA LEU A 59 -32.47 -60.19 -34.79
C LEU A 59 -33.21 -58.92 -34.42
N HIS A 60 -34.53 -59.04 -34.30
CA HIS A 60 -35.38 -57.88 -33.96
C HIS A 60 -36.26 -58.17 -32.76
N ARG A 61 -36.53 -57.11 -31.98
CA ARG A 61 -37.58 -57.08 -30.97
C ARG A 61 -38.94 -57.00 -31.66
N THR A 62 -39.89 -57.87 -31.25
CA THR A 62 -41.16 -57.99 -31.95
C THR A 62 -42.04 -56.74 -31.81
N SER A 63 -41.97 -56.02 -30.71
CA SER A 63 -42.87 -54.91 -30.40
C SER A 63 -42.65 -53.66 -31.28
N ASP A 64 -41.42 -53.40 -31.71
CA ASP A 64 -41.05 -52.19 -32.43
C ASP A 64 -40.04 -52.42 -33.57
N ASN A 65 -39.76 -53.65 -33.87
CA ASN A 65 -38.79 -54.09 -34.90
C ASN A 65 -37.37 -53.54 -34.68
N HIS A 66 -37.00 -53.16 -33.42
CA HIS A 66 -35.67 -52.68 -33.13
C HIS A 66 -34.67 -53.85 -33.16
N PHE A 67 -33.51 -53.67 -33.82
CA PHE A 67 -32.51 -54.72 -33.91
C PHE A 67 -31.84 -54.98 -32.55
N VAL A 68 -31.44 -56.21 -32.31
CA VAL A 68 -30.83 -56.68 -31.06
C VAL A 68 -29.69 -57.66 -31.33
N TYR A 69 -28.79 -57.86 -30.38
CA TYR A 69 -27.66 -58.76 -30.52
C TYR A 69 -27.80 -59.96 -29.59
N CYS A 70 -27.36 -61.12 -30.08
CA CYS A 70 -27.29 -62.36 -29.29
C CYS A 70 -26.07 -62.37 -28.40
N LEU A 71 -26.25 -62.67 -27.12
CA LEU A 71 -25.14 -62.82 -26.16
C LEU A 71 -24.58 -64.27 -26.15
N GLU A 72 -25.38 -65.30 -26.51
CA GLU A 72 -25.02 -66.71 -26.41
C GLU A 72 -24.91 -67.36 -27.79
N PRO A 73 -23.70 -67.57 -28.33
CA PRO A 73 -23.48 -67.95 -29.73
C PRO A 73 -24.00 -69.34 -30.10
N PHE A 74 -24.17 -70.22 -29.12
CA PHE A 74 -24.58 -71.63 -29.35
C PHE A 74 -26.03 -71.92 -28.94
N ALA A 75 -26.69 -71.02 -28.23
CA ALA A 75 -28.12 -71.11 -27.94
C ALA A 75 -28.94 -70.67 -29.14
N SER A 76 -30.14 -71.21 -29.30
CA SER A 76 -31.08 -70.85 -30.35
C SER A 76 -32.13 -69.85 -29.85
N LEU A 77 -32.60 -68.96 -30.74
CA LEU A 77 -33.70 -68.07 -30.43
C LEU A 77 -34.99 -68.86 -30.31
N ASN A 78 -35.68 -68.74 -29.20
CA ASN A 78 -37.05 -69.24 -29.09
C ASN A 78 -38.03 -68.11 -29.42
N LYS A 79 -38.60 -68.14 -30.60
CA LYS A 79 -39.50 -67.12 -31.13
C LYS A 79 -40.82 -66.97 -30.40
N ASN A 80 -41.20 -68.00 -29.62
CA ASN A 80 -42.42 -68.03 -28.81
C ASN A 80 -42.16 -67.70 -27.34
N ALA A 81 -40.92 -67.50 -26.96
CA ALA A 81 -40.55 -67.21 -25.59
C ALA A 81 -40.78 -65.72 -25.26
N LEU A 82 -41.20 -65.51 -24.02
CA LEU A 82 -41.29 -64.19 -23.42
C LEU A 82 -40.03 -63.95 -22.57
N TYR A 83 -39.18 -63.08 -23.04
CA TYR A 83 -37.94 -62.70 -22.36
C TYR A 83 -38.19 -61.65 -21.29
N GLN A 84 -37.53 -61.80 -20.19
CA GLN A 84 -37.58 -60.84 -19.11
C GLN A 84 -36.64 -59.67 -19.41
N GLU A 85 -37.22 -58.51 -19.52
CA GLU A 85 -36.45 -57.27 -19.64
C GLU A 85 -35.77 -56.94 -18.30
N ILE A 86 -34.46 -56.67 -18.36
CA ILE A 86 -33.66 -56.31 -17.21
C ILE A 86 -33.09 -54.94 -17.49
N ASN A 87 -33.24 -54.03 -16.54
CA ASN A 87 -32.58 -52.74 -16.66
C ASN A 87 -31.05 -52.90 -16.59
N TYR A 88 -30.37 -51.96 -17.18
CA TYR A 88 -28.91 -51.96 -17.30
C TYR A 88 -28.20 -52.13 -15.95
N ASP A 89 -28.62 -51.46 -14.91
CA ASP A 89 -27.95 -51.48 -13.60
C ASP A 89 -28.02 -52.87 -12.93
N TYR A 90 -29.10 -53.58 -13.19
CA TYR A 90 -29.25 -54.97 -12.67
C TYR A 90 -28.50 -55.98 -13.54
N ALA A 91 -28.53 -55.84 -14.86
CA ALA A 91 -27.79 -56.69 -15.79
C ALA A 91 -26.26 -56.61 -15.53
N ARG A 92 -25.77 -55.40 -15.22
CA ARG A 92 -24.38 -55.16 -14.82
C ARG A 92 -23.91 -55.95 -13.60
N GLN A 93 -24.79 -56.20 -12.64
CA GLN A 93 -24.43 -56.90 -11.39
C GLN A 93 -24.36 -58.40 -11.51
N LEU A 94 -25.00 -59.00 -12.50
CA LEU A 94 -25.29 -60.44 -12.49
C LEU A 94 -24.30 -61.34 -13.24
N LEU A 95 -23.63 -60.93 -14.28
CA LEU A 95 -23.03 -61.91 -15.20
C LEU A 95 -21.63 -61.61 -15.73
N ILE A 96 -21.16 -60.39 -15.76
CA ILE A 96 -19.90 -60.04 -16.41
C ILE A 96 -19.26 -58.82 -15.72
N SER A 97 -17.92 -58.70 -15.85
CA SER A 97 -17.21 -57.56 -15.30
C SER A 97 -17.74 -56.23 -15.89
N GLU A 98 -17.67 -55.17 -15.11
CA GLU A 98 -18.04 -53.81 -15.52
C GLU A 98 -17.39 -53.41 -16.87
N LYS A 99 -16.09 -53.69 -17.00
CA LYS A 99 -15.33 -53.45 -18.23
C LYS A 99 -15.87 -54.23 -19.43
N THR A 100 -16.34 -55.45 -19.25
CA THR A 100 -16.94 -56.24 -20.31
C THR A 100 -18.29 -55.67 -20.74
N TRP A 101 -19.13 -55.28 -19.77
CA TRP A 101 -20.41 -54.61 -20.05
C TRP A 101 -20.23 -53.31 -20.79
N GLU A 102 -19.30 -52.47 -20.35
CA GLU A 102 -18.95 -51.23 -21.03
C GLU A 102 -18.60 -51.50 -22.50
N ARG A 103 -17.74 -52.47 -22.74
CA ARG A 103 -17.33 -52.86 -24.08
C ARG A 103 -18.49 -53.37 -24.94
N LEU A 104 -19.38 -54.20 -24.39
CA LEU A 104 -20.54 -54.70 -25.10
C LEU A 104 -21.49 -53.56 -25.51
N ASN A 105 -21.71 -52.61 -24.63
CA ASN A 105 -22.56 -51.45 -24.90
C ASN A 105 -21.92 -50.54 -25.94
N LEU A 106 -20.62 -50.28 -25.88
CA LEU A 106 -19.91 -49.49 -26.88
C LEU A 106 -19.88 -50.20 -28.25
N LEU A 107 -19.69 -51.54 -28.30
CA LEU A 107 -19.81 -52.30 -29.52
C LEU A 107 -21.21 -52.19 -30.12
N SER A 108 -22.26 -52.31 -29.31
CA SER A 108 -23.63 -52.22 -29.77
C SER A 108 -24.00 -50.78 -30.18
N TYR A 109 -23.40 -49.77 -29.52
CA TYR A 109 -23.63 -48.35 -29.80
C TYR A 109 -22.98 -47.92 -31.13
N TYR A 110 -21.67 -48.21 -31.30
CA TYR A 110 -20.90 -47.82 -32.47
C TYR A 110 -21.05 -48.78 -33.67
N GLY A 111 -21.68 -49.92 -33.48
CA GLY A 111 -21.88 -50.94 -34.47
C GLY A 111 -22.95 -50.58 -35.51
N TYR A 112 -23.83 -51.54 -35.81
CA TYR A 112 -24.88 -51.40 -36.81
C TYR A 112 -25.78 -50.18 -36.54
N MET A 113 -26.08 -49.42 -37.62
CA MET A 113 -26.89 -48.18 -37.61
C MET A 113 -26.22 -47.00 -36.86
N TYR A 114 -24.93 -47.07 -36.54
CA TYR A 114 -24.16 -45.87 -36.24
C TYR A 114 -23.87 -45.10 -37.53
N GLU A 115 -23.62 -43.79 -37.48
CA GLU A 115 -23.30 -42.95 -38.63
C GLU A 115 -22.21 -43.57 -39.53
N GLY A 116 -22.56 -43.90 -40.79
CA GLY A 116 -21.70 -44.62 -41.72
C GLY A 116 -21.75 -46.16 -41.61
N HIS A 117 -22.49 -46.74 -40.64
CA HIS A 117 -22.59 -48.17 -40.38
C HIS A 117 -23.98 -48.73 -40.69
N GLU A 118 -24.68 -48.20 -41.69
CA GLU A 118 -26.05 -48.60 -42.07
C GLU A 118 -26.09 -49.91 -42.85
N ASP A 119 -24.97 -50.35 -43.43
CA ASP A 119 -24.89 -51.65 -44.16
C ASP A 119 -24.96 -52.81 -43.17
N ALA A 120 -25.75 -53.82 -43.51
CA ALA A 120 -25.96 -55.01 -42.69
C ALA A 120 -24.67 -55.77 -42.33
N LYS A 121 -23.57 -55.60 -43.07
CA LYS A 121 -22.26 -56.16 -42.69
C LYS A 121 -21.85 -55.71 -41.29
N TRP A 122 -22.17 -54.48 -40.89
CA TRP A 122 -21.84 -53.95 -39.59
C TRP A 122 -22.57 -54.66 -38.45
N TYR A 123 -23.79 -55.14 -38.69
CA TYR A 123 -24.46 -56.02 -37.71
C TYR A 123 -23.68 -57.29 -37.48
N ALA A 124 -23.24 -57.99 -38.53
CA ALA A 124 -22.48 -59.23 -38.45
C ALA A 124 -21.10 -59.00 -37.78
N ILE A 125 -20.43 -57.90 -38.10
CA ILE A 125 -19.15 -57.50 -37.48
C ILE A 125 -19.35 -57.29 -35.99
N THR A 126 -20.32 -56.46 -35.60
CA THR A 126 -20.64 -56.15 -34.20
C THR A 126 -20.97 -57.45 -33.42
N GLN A 127 -21.81 -58.31 -34.02
CA GLN A 127 -22.18 -59.56 -33.39
C GLN A 127 -21.00 -60.52 -33.13
N ILE A 128 -20.05 -60.61 -34.05
CA ILE A 128 -18.81 -61.38 -33.86
C ILE A 128 -17.96 -60.79 -32.74
N LEU A 129 -17.81 -59.46 -32.68
CA LEU A 129 -17.04 -58.78 -31.67
C LEU A 129 -17.67 -58.91 -30.26
N ILE A 130 -18.99 -58.88 -30.16
CA ILE A 130 -19.74 -59.20 -28.95
C ILE A 130 -19.38 -60.60 -28.47
N TRP A 131 -19.45 -61.63 -29.34
CA TRP A 131 -19.09 -63.00 -28.95
C TRP A 131 -17.62 -63.16 -28.59
N LYS A 132 -16.70 -62.56 -29.33
CA LYS A 132 -15.27 -62.56 -28.97
C LYS A 132 -15.02 -61.94 -27.62
N THR A 133 -15.76 -60.91 -27.26
CA THR A 133 -15.66 -60.26 -25.96
C THR A 133 -16.13 -61.15 -24.82
N LEU A 134 -17.25 -61.85 -25.02
CA LEU A 134 -17.83 -62.74 -24.02
C LEU A 134 -17.13 -64.09 -23.90
N TYR A 135 -16.63 -64.62 -25.01
CA TYR A 135 -16.04 -65.96 -25.09
C TYR A 135 -14.63 -65.91 -25.70
N PRO A 136 -13.64 -65.34 -25.02
CA PRO A 136 -12.30 -65.12 -25.57
C PRO A 136 -11.57 -66.42 -25.95
N ASN A 137 -11.96 -67.55 -25.35
CA ASN A 137 -11.37 -68.89 -25.62
C ASN A 137 -11.99 -69.57 -26.82
N TYR A 138 -13.02 -69.00 -27.48
CA TYR A 138 -13.68 -69.51 -28.65
C TYR A 138 -13.18 -68.77 -29.89
N ASP A 139 -13.23 -69.47 -31.06
CA ASP A 139 -12.81 -68.85 -32.32
C ASP A 139 -14.04 -68.50 -33.15
N PHE A 140 -14.27 -67.17 -33.33
CA PHE A 140 -15.33 -66.62 -34.14
C PHE A 140 -14.71 -65.94 -35.35
N TYR A 141 -15.16 -66.35 -36.56
CA TYR A 141 -14.61 -65.85 -37.82
C TYR A 141 -15.64 -65.85 -38.95
N PHE A 142 -15.34 -65.10 -40.01
CA PHE A 142 -16.10 -65.13 -41.25
C PHE A 142 -15.60 -66.22 -42.18
N SER A 143 -16.52 -66.87 -42.92
CA SER A 143 -16.17 -67.87 -43.92
C SER A 143 -16.64 -67.45 -45.35
N GLU A 144 -16.08 -68.07 -46.38
CA GLU A 144 -16.37 -67.78 -47.78
C GLU A 144 -17.79 -68.20 -48.19
N SER A 145 -18.31 -69.26 -47.56
CA SER A 145 -19.63 -69.80 -47.76
C SER A 145 -20.09 -70.57 -46.52
N LEU A 146 -21.35 -71.06 -46.55
CA LEU A 146 -21.82 -71.99 -45.55
C LEU A 146 -20.98 -73.28 -45.64
N ASN A 147 -20.30 -73.66 -44.58
CA ASN A 147 -19.28 -74.73 -44.47
C ASN A 147 -17.98 -74.47 -45.28
N GLY A 148 -17.75 -73.23 -45.75
CA GLY A 148 -16.56 -72.84 -46.47
C GLY A 148 -15.32 -72.64 -45.65
N LYS A 149 -14.22 -72.27 -46.32
CA LYS A 149 -12.96 -71.92 -45.64
C LYS A 149 -13.07 -70.61 -44.89
N ARG A 150 -12.18 -70.42 -43.94
CA ARG A 150 -12.01 -69.13 -43.22
C ARG A 150 -11.64 -68.04 -44.25
N LYS A 151 -12.39 -66.94 -44.24
CA LYS A 151 -12.06 -65.72 -44.98
C LYS A 151 -11.09 -64.89 -44.13
N VAL A 152 -9.80 -65.07 -44.42
CA VAL A 152 -8.74 -64.40 -43.65
C VAL A 152 -8.79 -62.90 -43.92
N GLY A 153 -8.65 -62.08 -42.89
CA GLY A 153 -8.68 -60.61 -43.00
C GLY A 153 -10.04 -60.00 -43.34
N ALA A 154 -11.13 -60.78 -43.31
CA ALA A 154 -12.46 -60.30 -43.61
C ALA A 154 -12.84 -59.16 -42.65
N TYR A 155 -13.22 -58.03 -43.23
CA TYR A 155 -13.72 -56.82 -42.54
C TYR A 155 -12.72 -56.22 -41.52
N GLN A 156 -11.41 -56.39 -41.78
CA GLN A 156 -10.40 -55.92 -40.82
C GLN A 156 -10.37 -54.40 -40.69
N GLU A 157 -10.67 -53.69 -41.79
CA GLU A 157 -10.73 -52.21 -41.78
C GLU A 157 -11.92 -51.73 -40.95
N GLU A 158 -13.10 -52.32 -41.13
CA GLU A 158 -14.31 -52.00 -40.37
C GLU A 158 -14.15 -52.37 -38.89
N ILE A 159 -13.50 -53.50 -38.60
CA ILE A 159 -13.17 -53.89 -37.18
C ILE A 159 -12.25 -52.88 -36.54
N ASN A 160 -11.19 -52.41 -37.23
CA ASN A 160 -10.27 -51.38 -36.74
C ASN A 160 -10.99 -50.06 -36.54
N GLU A 161 -11.89 -49.68 -37.45
CA GLU A 161 -12.71 -48.48 -37.30
C GLU A 161 -13.55 -48.52 -36.03
N LEU A 162 -14.28 -49.64 -35.83
CA LEU A 162 -15.11 -49.83 -34.63
C LEU A 162 -14.30 -49.81 -33.34
N GLU A 163 -13.13 -50.52 -33.32
CA GLU A 163 -12.22 -50.48 -32.16
C GLU A 163 -11.68 -49.08 -31.89
N ASN A 164 -11.36 -48.29 -32.90
CA ASN A 164 -10.92 -46.91 -32.75
C ASN A 164 -12.04 -46.03 -32.20
N LEU A 165 -13.29 -46.17 -32.63
CA LEU A 165 -14.43 -45.46 -32.07
C LEU A 165 -14.61 -45.76 -30.57
N ILE A 166 -14.49 -47.05 -30.19
CA ILE A 166 -14.56 -47.47 -28.78
C ILE A 166 -13.42 -46.92 -27.97
N LEU A 167 -12.17 -46.97 -28.47
CA LEU A 167 -11.00 -46.40 -27.82
C LEU A 167 -11.16 -44.90 -27.59
N ASN A 168 -11.63 -44.17 -28.60
CA ASN A 168 -11.81 -42.70 -28.52
C ASN A 168 -13.04 -42.31 -27.71
N HIS A 169 -13.98 -43.23 -27.44
CA HIS A 169 -15.13 -42.93 -26.56
C HIS A 169 -14.70 -42.45 -25.18
N ASN A 170 -13.68 -43.10 -24.60
CA ASN A 170 -13.15 -42.79 -23.27
C ASN A 170 -12.09 -41.70 -23.27
N LYS A 171 -11.66 -41.23 -24.44
CA LYS A 171 -10.70 -40.14 -24.54
C LYS A 171 -11.40 -38.83 -24.16
N THR A 172 -10.74 -38.07 -23.27
CA THR A 172 -11.22 -36.76 -22.77
C THR A 172 -10.41 -35.63 -23.36
N VAL A 173 -10.88 -34.40 -23.19
CA VAL A 173 -10.13 -33.20 -23.61
C VAL A 173 -8.79 -33.10 -22.92
N SER A 174 -7.76 -32.61 -23.63
CA SER A 174 -6.38 -32.57 -23.15
C SER A 174 -6.19 -31.73 -21.91
N PHE A 175 -6.99 -30.68 -21.75
CA PHE A 175 -6.93 -29.72 -20.64
C PHE A 175 -7.87 -30.05 -19.47
N GLN A 176 -8.41 -31.28 -19.38
CA GLN A 176 -9.38 -31.67 -18.33
C GLN A 176 -8.87 -31.45 -16.91
N ASN A 177 -7.56 -31.66 -16.66
CA ASN A 177 -6.94 -31.58 -15.34
C ASN A 177 -6.07 -30.33 -15.17
N ASP A 178 -6.12 -29.37 -16.10
CA ASP A 178 -5.32 -28.17 -16.05
C ASP A 178 -5.85 -27.22 -14.97
N ASN A 179 -4.93 -26.57 -14.27
CA ASN A 179 -5.26 -25.48 -13.33
C ASN A 179 -5.37 -24.17 -14.10
N ILE A 180 -6.55 -23.91 -14.65
CA ILE A 180 -6.81 -22.75 -15.50
C ILE A 180 -6.96 -21.51 -14.63
N LYS A 181 -6.10 -20.52 -14.85
CA LYS A 181 -6.15 -19.22 -14.17
C LYS A 181 -6.36 -18.12 -15.19
N LEU A 182 -7.30 -17.24 -14.91
CA LEU A 182 -7.60 -16.04 -15.69
C LEU A 182 -7.62 -14.81 -14.80
N ASN A 183 -7.38 -13.66 -15.41
CA ASN A 183 -7.66 -12.38 -14.79
C ASN A 183 -9.05 -11.88 -15.19
N ILE A 184 -9.68 -11.10 -14.34
CA ILE A 184 -10.96 -10.45 -14.65
C ILE A 184 -10.88 -9.69 -15.98
N GLY A 185 -11.87 -9.90 -16.86
CA GLY A 185 -11.93 -9.28 -18.19
C GLY A 185 -11.02 -9.92 -19.25
N GLU A 186 -10.31 -11.01 -18.93
CA GLU A 186 -9.48 -11.76 -19.86
C GLU A 186 -10.31 -12.78 -20.65
N THR A 187 -9.89 -13.07 -21.89
CA THR A 187 -10.43 -14.14 -22.71
C THR A 187 -9.29 -15.07 -23.09
N ILE A 188 -9.45 -16.37 -22.83
CA ILE A 188 -8.49 -17.39 -23.24
C ILE A 188 -9.11 -18.38 -24.21
N THR A 189 -8.27 -19.05 -24.98
CA THR A 189 -8.63 -20.11 -25.90
C THR A 189 -7.82 -21.36 -25.54
N LEU A 190 -8.50 -22.41 -25.11
CA LEU A 190 -7.92 -23.71 -24.81
C LEU A 190 -8.12 -24.64 -26.01
N LYS A 191 -7.06 -24.98 -26.72
CA LYS A 191 -7.07 -25.93 -27.80
C LYS A 191 -7.01 -27.36 -27.26
N ASP A 192 -7.86 -28.22 -27.73
CA ASP A 192 -7.83 -29.64 -27.38
C ASP A 192 -6.86 -30.43 -28.27
N GLU A 193 -5.69 -30.77 -27.71
CA GLU A 193 -4.68 -31.59 -28.42
C GLU A 193 -5.16 -33.05 -28.67
N ASN A 194 -6.22 -33.48 -28.00
CA ASN A 194 -6.81 -34.79 -28.18
C ASN A 194 -7.85 -34.85 -29.32
N GLU A 195 -8.24 -33.70 -29.86
CA GLU A 195 -9.26 -33.55 -30.93
C GLU A 195 -10.63 -34.15 -30.58
N THR A 196 -10.96 -34.22 -29.28
CA THR A 196 -12.22 -34.82 -28.81
C THR A 196 -13.28 -33.77 -28.50
N LEU A 197 -12.92 -32.49 -28.38
CA LEU A 197 -13.82 -31.42 -27.94
C LEU A 197 -15.03 -31.25 -28.89
N LYS A 198 -14.89 -31.57 -30.16
CA LYS A 198 -15.99 -31.60 -31.18
C LYS A 198 -17.14 -32.53 -30.79
N ASP A 199 -16.85 -33.56 -29.96
CA ASP A 199 -17.83 -34.54 -29.50
C ASP A 199 -18.55 -34.10 -28.23
N TYR A 200 -18.18 -32.95 -27.65
CA TYR A 200 -18.75 -32.42 -26.41
C TYR A 200 -19.65 -31.20 -26.68
N GLU A 201 -20.53 -30.95 -25.73
CA GLU A 201 -21.29 -29.70 -25.60
C GLU A 201 -21.19 -29.18 -24.17
N ILE A 202 -21.45 -27.88 -23.98
CA ILE A 202 -21.51 -27.28 -22.64
C ILE A 202 -22.87 -27.56 -22.06
N GLU A 203 -22.92 -28.43 -21.03
CA GLU A 203 -24.16 -28.72 -20.30
C GLU A 203 -24.48 -27.60 -19.31
N ARG A 204 -23.45 -27.11 -18.61
CA ARG A 204 -23.55 -26.04 -17.62
C ARG A 204 -22.25 -25.26 -17.58
N SER A 205 -22.34 -23.96 -17.36
CA SER A 205 -21.18 -23.12 -17.12
C SER A 205 -21.50 -21.98 -16.15
N ASP A 206 -20.62 -21.79 -15.14
CA ASP A 206 -20.67 -20.65 -14.22
C ASP A 206 -19.91 -19.43 -14.76
N ILE A 207 -19.37 -19.55 -15.98
CA ILE A 207 -18.60 -18.52 -16.67
C ILE A 207 -18.97 -18.54 -18.16
N LYS A 208 -18.84 -17.41 -18.85
CA LYS A 208 -19.09 -17.35 -20.28
C LYS A 208 -18.08 -18.19 -21.04
N ALA A 209 -18.56 -19.24 -21.68
CA ALA A 209 -17.75 -20.17 -22.43
C ALA A 209 -18.44 -20.60 -23.72
N ASN A 210 -17.65 -20.83 -24.77
CA ASN A 210 -18.13 -21.32 -26.09
C ASN A 210 -17.15 -22.32 -26.64
N ILE A 211 -17.67 -23.36 -27.33
CA ILE A 211 -16.88 -24.29 -28.15
C ILE A 211 -16.92 -23.82 -29.60
N ILE A 212 -15.76 -23.56 -30.18
CA ILE A 212 -15.58 -23.24 -31.57
C ILE A 212 -14.54 -24.20 -32.14
N ASP A 213 -14.94 -25.00 -33.10
CA ASP A 213 -14.13 -26.09 -33.68
C ASP A 213 -13.56 -27.00 -32.59
N ASN A 214 -12.23 -27.03 -32.43
CA ASN A 214 -11.55 -27.85 -31.46
C ASN A 214 -10.98 -27.01 -30.30
N SER A 215 -11.64 -25.90 -29.93
CA SER A 215 -11.20 -24.96 -28.93
C SER A 215 -12.33 -24.53 -27.99
N LEU A 216 -12.03 -24.47 -26.67
CA LEU A 216 -12.88 -23.89 -25.65
C LEU A 216 -12.45 -22.46 -25.40
N ILE A 217 -13.32 -21.50 -25.70
CA ILE A 217 -13.09 -20.07 -25.47
C ILE A 217 -13.81 -19.68 -24.20
N ILE A 218 -13.06 -19.12 -23.24
CA ILE A 218 -13.57 -18.72 -21.92
C ILE A 218 -13.35 -17.23 -21.73
N ASN A 219 -14.38 -16.51 -21.26
CA ASN A 219 -14.32 -15.09 -20.95
C ASN A 219 -14.69 -14.86 -19.48
N SER A 220 -13.84 -14.14 -18.75
CA SER A 220 -14.01 -13.89 -17.32
C SER A 220 -14.72 -12.56 -17.05
N GLU A 221 -15.96 -12.61 -16.61
CA GLU A 221 -16.77 -11.44 -16.23
C GLU A 221 -16.98 -11.34 -14.71
N SER A 222 -16.66 -12.39 -13.95
CA SER A 222 -16.84 -12.47 -12.49
C SER A 222 -15.73 -13.26 -11.83
N LEU A 223 -15.40 -12.89 -10.57
CA LEU A 223 -14.29 -13.45 -9.80
C LEU A 223 -14.58 -14.84 -9.21
N GLY A 224 -13.50 -15.50 -8.75
CA GLY A 224 -13.52 -16.73 -7.97
C GLY A 224 -13.49 -18.01 -8.80
N GLU A 225 -13.68 -19.14 -8.11
CA GLU A 225 -13.72 -20.45 -8.76
C GLU A 225 -15.00 -20.60 -9.59
N LYS A 226 -14.82 -21.08 -10.83
CA LYS A 226 -15.88 -21.33 -11.81
C LYS A 226 -15.75 -22.75 -12.31
N THR A 227 -16.87 -23.34 -12.71
CA THR A 227 -16.91 -24.68 -13.29
C THR A 227 -17.61 -24.63 -14.64
N ILE A 228 -17.01 -25.30 -15.62
CA ILE A 228 -17.62 -25.58 -16.92
C ILE A 228 -17.82 -27.09 -16.99
N THR A 229 -19.06 -27.52 -17.12
CA THR A 229 -19.41 -28.93 -17.27
C THR A 229 -19.61 -29.22 -18.75
N LEU A 230 -18.78 -30.10 -19.31
CA LEU A 230 -18.89 -30.62 -20.65
C LEU A 230 -19.49 -32.00 -20.61
N ILE A 231 -20.43 -32.27 -21.50
CA ILE A 231 -21.06 -33.59 -21.68
C ILE A 231 -20.82 -34.06 -23.10
N LYS A 232 -20.48 -35.35 -23.26
CA LYS A 232 -20.30 -35.95 -24.59
C LYS A 232 -21.63 -36.13 -25.25
N LYS A 233 -21.77 -35.69 -26.52
CA LYS A 233 -23.01 -35.74 -27.31
C LYS A 233 -23.44 -37.19 -27.59
N ASP A 234 -24.70 -37.47 -27.39
CA ASP A 234 -25.33 -38.68 -27.92
C ASP A 234 -25.79 -38.41 -29.36
N LYS A 235 -25.07 -38.99 -30.32
CA LYS A 235 -25.38 -38.81 -31.76
C LYS A 235 -26.60 -39.62 -32.21
N ARG A 236 -27.06 -40.59 -31.41
CA ARG A 236 -28.14 -41.50 -31.79
C ARG A 236 -29.44 -41.29 -31.05
N ASN A 237 -29.43 -40.45 -30.01
CA ASN A 237 -30.56 -40.21 -29.12
C ASN A 237 -31.20 -41.51 -28.59
N LEU A 238 -30.35 -42.45 -28.18
CA LEU A 238 -30.76 -43.75 -27.67
C LEU A 238 -31.03 -43.71 -26.18
N ASN A 239 -31.99 -44.52 -25.76
CA ASN A 239 -32.19 -44.80 -24.33
C ASN A 239 -31.01 -45.62 -23.74
N LYS A 240 -31.01 -45.85 -22.44
CA LYS A 240 -30.04 -46.75 -21.81
C LYS A 240 -30.10 -48.15 -22.43
N PRO A 241 -28.97 -48.87 -22.53
CA PRO A 241 -28.94 -50.26 -23.01
C PRO A 241 -29.84 -51.16 -22.20
N LEU A 242 -30.49 -52.12 -22.87
CA LEU A 242 -31.34 -53.11 -22.22
C LEU A 242 -30.83 -54.52 -22.47
N ALA A 243 -30.92 -55.39 -21.47
CA ALA A 243 -30.69 -56.80 -21.63
C ALA A 243 -32.00 -57.60 -21.44
N TYR A 244 -32.14 -58.68 -22.17
CA TYR A 244 -33.30 -59.55 -22.14
C TYR A 244 -32.82 -61.00 -21.85
N LEU A 245 -33.31 -61.57 -20.76
CA LEU A 245 -32.90 -62.89 -20.31
C LEU A 245 -34.02 -63.91 -20.46
N HIS A 246 -33.64 -65.17 -20.77
CA HIS A 246 -34.52 -66.30 -20.82
C HIS A 246 -33.75 -67.60 -20.49
N ASP A 247 -34.29 -68.44 -19.60
CA ASP A 247 -33.60 -69.62 -19.09
C ASP A 247 -33.36 -70.71 -20.17
N GLU A 248 -34.23 -70.79 -21.17
CA GLU A 248 -34.20 -71.82 -22.22
C GLU A 248 -33.92 -71.27 -23.65
N SER A 249 -33.45 -70.04 -23.75
CA SER A 249 -33.16 -69.36 -25.00
C SER A 249 -31.92 -68.48 -24.85
N GLN A 250 -31.40 -68.02 -26.01
CA GLN A 250 -30.27 -67.09 -26.00
C GLN A 250 -30.64 -65.75 -25.33
N ASN A 251 -29.75 -65.26 -24.46
CA ASN A 251 -29.87 -63.93 -23.91
C ASN A 251 -29.53 -62.86 -24.97
N ILE A 252 -30.13 -61.71 -24.84
CA ILE A 252 -30.12 -60.65 -25.87
C ILE A 252 -29.73 -59.31 -25.26
N ILE A 253 -28.98 -58.50 -25.99
CA ILE A 253 -28.71 -57.11 -25.67
C ILE A 253 -29.27 -56.21 -26.75
N MET A 254 -29.94 -55.12 -26.36
CA MET A 254 -30.35 -54.06 -27.20
C MET A 254 -29.42 -52.85 -27.06
N SER A 255 -28.99 -52.28 -28.17
CA SER A 255 -28.12 -51.10 -28.17
C SER A 255 -28.76 -49.94 -27.42
N GLY A 256 -27.94 -49.22 -26.71
CA GLY A 256 -28.33 -48.00 -26.01
C GLY A 256 -27.13 -47.07 -25.83
N TYR A 257 -27.37 -45.90 -25.30
CA TYR A 257 -26.30 -44.98 -24.97
C TYR A 257 -25.71 -45.33 -23.59
N TYR A 258 -24.42 -45.64 -23.60
CA TYR A 258 -23.67 -45.85 -22.38
C TYR A 258 -23.38 -44.53 -21.75
N GLU A 259 -23.59 -44.39 -20.45
CA GLU A 259 -23.49 -43.14 -19.64
C GLU A 259 -22.63 -42.02 -20.25
N PRO A 260 -23.20 -40.83 -20.51
CA PRO A 260 -22.47 -39.76 -21.14
C PRO A 260 -21.25 -39.39 -20.33
N LYS A 261 -20.10 -39.19 -20.99
CA LYS A 261 -18.89 -38.75 -20.36
C LYS A 261 -19.04 -37.29 -19.92
N ILE A 262 -18.99 -37.03 -18.61
CA ILE A 262 -19.09 -35.70 -18.03
C ILE A 262 -17.70 -35.26 -17.57
N ILE A 263 -17.32 -34.06 -17.92
CA ILE A 263 -16.03 -33.46 -17.57
C ILE A 263 -16.31 -32.11 -16.90
N ASN A 264 -15.71 -31.89 -15.73
CA ASN A 264 -15.75 -30.62 -15.03
C ASN A 264 -14.40 -29.92 -15.17
N ILE A 265 -14.39 -28.76 -15.83
CA ILE A 265 -13.23 -27.92 -15.99
C ILE A 265 -13.30 -26.81 -14.93
N LYS A 266 -12.30 -26.74 -14.06
CA LYS A 266 -12.20 -25.73 -13.04
C LYS A 266 -11.40 -24.55 -13.56
N VAL A 267 -11.93 -23.35 -13.37
CA VAL A 267 -11.34 -22.09 -13.78
C VAL A 267 -11.29 -21.18 -12.57
N ASN A 268 -10.11 -20.66 -12.25
CA ASN A 268 -9.94 -19.67 -11.17
C ASN A 268 -9.75 -18.28 -11.78
N VAL A 269 -10.69 -17.37 -11.50
CA VAL A 269 -10.64 -15.99 -11.99
C VAL A 269 -10.15 -15.08 -10.90
N ASN A 270 -8.93 -14.54 -11.09
CA ASN A 270 -8.30 -13.58 -10.22
C ASN A 270 -8.78 -12.16 -10.52
N GLY A 271 -8.85 -11.34 -9.48
CA GLY A 271 -9.13 -9.91 -9.60
C GLY A 271 -7.85 -9.08 -9.68
N ILE A 272 -8.00 -7.82 -9.27
CA ILE A 272 -6.94 -6.83 -9.22
C ILE A 272 -6.51 -6.66 -7.77
N ALA A 273 -5.22 -6.58 -7.52
CA ALA A 273 -4.66 -6.10 -6.27
C ALA A 273 -4.36 -4.60 -6.37
N ILE A 274 -4.52 -3.86 -5.27
CA ILE A 274 -4.04 -2.47 -5.15
C ILE A 274 -2.82 -2.47 -4.25
N LYS A 275 -1.72 -1.90 -4.75
CA LYS A 275 -0.52 -1.63 -3.96
C LYS A 275 -0.43 -0.13 -3.70
N ILE A 276 -0.47 0.24 -2.43
CA ILE A 276 -0.43 1.63 -1.96
C ILE A 276 0.88 1.87 -1.26
N THR A 277 1.70 2.78 -1.81
CA THR A 277 2.96 3.21 -1.19
C THR A 277 2.72 4.50 -0.42
N LYS A 278 3.07 4.52 0.87
CA LYS A 278 3.01 5.71 1.70
C LYS A 278 4.18 6.63 1.41
N LYS A 279 3.91 7.90 1.10
CA LYS A 279 4.93 8.86 0.70
C LYS A 279 4.82 10.20 1.40
N ASP A 280 5.96 10.85 1.60
CA ASP A 280 6.05 12.25 1.98
C ASP A 280 5.61 13.13 0.82
N LEU A 281 4.76 14.13 1.08
CA LEU A 281 4.24 15.02 0.03
C LEU A 281 5.32 15.95 -0.54
N ASP A 282 6.28 16.38 0.27
CA ASP A 282 7.29 17.36 -0.12
C ASP A 282 8.48 16.68 -0.81
N THR A 283 9.07 15.66 -0.20
CA THR A 283 10.25 14.95 -0.73
C THR A 283 9.94 13.85 -1.73
N LYS A 284 8.69 13.33 -1.75
CA LYS A 284 8.25 12.16 -2.52
C LYS A 284 8.88 10.84 -2.07
N ASP A 285 9.65 10.85 -0.99
CA ASP A 285 10.26 9.65 -0.42
C ASP A 285 9.21 8.73 0.20
N THR A 286 9.50 7.44 0.20
CA THR A 286 8.65 6.46 0.86
C THR A 286 8.78 6.58 2.37
N ILE A 287 7.66 6.64 3.07
CA ILE A 287 7.57 6.59 4.53
C ILE A 287 7.56 5.11 4.95
N LYS A 288 8.72 4.60 5.38
CA LYS A 288 8.94 3.20 5.74
C LYS A 288 8.51 2.88 7.17
N ILE A 289 7.23 3.01 7.43
CA ILE A 289 6.63 2.75 8.75
C ILE A 289 5.56 1.66 8.60
N ALA A 290 5.69 0.61 9.42
CA ALA A 290 4.69 -0.44 9.52
C ALA A 290 3.49 0.00 10.36
N GLY A 291 2.31 -0.57 10.06
CA GLY A 291 1.11 -0.42 10.89
C GLY A 291 0.29 0.84 10.64
N LEU A 292 0.59 1.63 9.60
CA LEU A 292 -0.29 2.72 9.17
C LEU A 292 -1.56 2.12 8.58
N LYS A 293 -2.72 2.62 9.01
CA LYS A 293 -4.03 2.02 8.78
C LYS A 293 -4.72 2.64 7.57
N PHE A 294 -5.25 1.79 6.71
CA PHE A 294 -6.02 2.20 5.53
C PHE A 294 -7.29 1.38 5.40
N LYS A 295 -8.34 2.02 4.89
CA LYS A 295 -9.57 1.39 4.40
C LYS A 295 -9.69 1.64 2.90
N ILE A 296 -10.24 0.67 2.19
CA ILE A 296 -10.51 0.79 0.76
C ILE A 296 -12.01 0.57 0.56
N LYS A 297 -12.68 1.52 -0.06
CA LYS A 297 -14.14 1.48 -0.26
C LYS A 297 -14.46 1.38 -1.74
N ASN A 298 -15.29 0.42 -2.12
CA ASN A 298 -15.86 0.33 -3.45
C ASN A 298 -16.98 1.39 -3.59
N LEU A 299 -16.85 2.29 -4.55
CA LEU A 299 -17.79 3.39 -4.72
C LEU A 299 -19.08 2.98 -5.43
N ALA A 300 -19.12 1.84 -6.12
CA ALA A 300 -20.32 1.32 -6.76
C ALA A 300 -21.23 0.59 -5.76
N THR A 301 -20.67 -0.23 -4.87
CA THR A 301 -21.43 -0.98 -3.86
C THR A 301 -21.56 -0.23 -2.54
N ASN A 302 -20.73 0.80 -2.32
CA ASN A 302 -20.60 1.54 -1.06
C ASN A 302 -20.06 0.70 0.11
N GLU A 303 -19.46 -0.46 -0.14
CA GLU A 303 -18.92 -1.40 0.84
C GLU A 303 -17.41 -1.27 0.96
N PHE A 304 -16.87 -1.63 2.13
CA PHE A 304 -15.43 -1.71 2.31
C PHE A 304 -14.89 -3.04 1.78
N VAL A 305 -13.70 -2.97 1.19
CA VAL A 305 -12.95 -4.16 0.76
C VAL A 305 -12.46 -4.91 2.01
N GLU A 306 -12.71 -6.21 2.06
CA GLU A 306 -12.23 -7.04 3.17
C GLU A 306 -10.75 -7.39 3.02
N ASN A 307 -10.07 -7.37 4.16
CA ASN A 307 -8.72 -7.89 4.33
C ASN A 307 -8.78 -9.20 5.12
N PRO A 308 -8.69 -10.36 4.49
CA PRO A 308 -8.80 -11.65 5.17
C PRO A 308 -7.66 -11.92 6.15
N ASP A 309 -6.51 -11.24 6.00
CA ASP A 309 -5.34 -11.40 6.87
C ASP A 309 -5.49 -10.65 8.21
N ASN A 310 -6.44 -9.73 8.30
CA ASN A 310 -6.70 -8.98 9.53
C ASN A 310 -7.96 -9.51 10.24
N SER A 311 -7.76 -10.45 11.15
CA SER A 311 -8.87 -11.07 11.90
C SER A 311 -9.56 -10.14 12.91
N MET A 312 -8.91 -9.04 13.35
CA MET A 312 -9.47 -8.10 14.31
C MET A 312 -10.40 -7.07 13.66
N ASP A 313 -10.02 -6.55 12.50
CA ASP A 313 -10.84 -5.64 11.70
C ASP A 313 -10.60 -5.92 10.21
N LYS A 314 -11.50 -6.67 9.63
CA LYS A 314 -11.42 -7.09 8.22
C LYS A 314 -11.40 -5.94 7.21
N ASN A 315 -11.74 -4.71 7.62
CA ASN A 315 -11.73 -3.56 6.73
C ASN A 315 -10.41 -2.78 6.76
N ILE A 316 -9.47 -3.17 7.63
CA ILE A 316 -8.19 -2.46 7.82
C ILE A 316 -7.05 -3.18 7.11
N PHE A 317 -6.36 -2.44 6.27
CA PHE A 317 -5.07 -2.81 5.68
C PHE A 317 -3.95 -2.05 6.40
N LEU A 318 -2.83 -2.70 6.63
CA LEU A 318 -1.68 -2.13 7.34
C LEU A 318 -0.47 -2.03 6.41
N THR A 319 0.26 -0.92 6.51
CA THR A 319 1.55 -0.82 5.81
C THR A 319 2.58 -1.78 6.40
N THR A 320 3.47 -2.28 5.56
CA THR A 320 4.67 -3.04 5.92
C THR A 320 5.79 -2.11 6.42
N SER A 321 6.88 -2.67 6.91
CA SER A 321 8.12 -1.93 7.24
C SER A 321 8.76 -1.23 6.04
N GLU A 322 8.43 -1.65 4.82
CA GLU A 322 8.88 -0.98 3.58
C GLU A 322 7.97 0.20 3.17
N GLY A 323 6.92 0.47 3.94
CA GLY A 323 6.03 1.63 3.74
C GLY A 323 4.99 1.45 2.65
N PHE A 324 4.61 0.23 2.31
CA PHE A 324 3.49 -0.06 1.42
C PHE A 324 2.54 -1.09 2.02
N LEU A 325 1.34 -1.13 1.49
CA LEU A 325 0.38 -2.21 1.69
C LEU A 325 -0.07 -2.73 0.33
N GLN A 326 -0.55 -3.96 0.29
CA GLN A 326 -1.13 -4.56 -0.90
C GLN A 326 -2.38 -5.37 -0.52
N THR A 327 -3.44 -5.23 -1.31
CA THR A 327 -4.65 -6.04 -1.14
C THR A 327 -4.48 -7.41 -1.78
N HIS A 328 -5.34 -8.37 -1.44
CA HIS A 328 -5.50 -9.56 -2.25
C HIS A 328 -6.03 -9.20 -3.65
N ALA A 329 -5.78 -10.07 -4.63
CA ALA A 329 -6.25 -9.90 -6.01
C ALA A 329 -7.74 -10.29 -6.13
N THR A 330 -8.59 -9.55 -5.42
CA THR A 330 -10.04 -9.81 -5.32
C THR A 330 -10.90 -8.64 -5.81
N LEU A 331 -10.29 -7.59 -6.37
CA LEU A 331 -11.03 -6.41 -6.80
C LEU A 331 -11.41 -6.51 -8.28
N GLN A 332 -12.54 -5.89 -8.62
CA GLN A 332 -13.00 -5.73 -10.00
C GLN A 332 -12.61 -4.36 -10.55
N TYR A 333 -12.75 -4.18 -11.86
CA TYR A 333 -12.68 -2.85 -12.46
C TYR A 333 -13.75 -1.93 -11.89
N GLY A 334 -13.42 -0.66 -11.66
CA GLY A 334 -14.31 0.33 -11.09
C GLY A 334 -13.61 1.37 -10.23
N LYS A 335 -14.40 2.23 -9.60
CA LYS A 335 -13.89 3.31 -8.75
C LYS A 335 -13.84 2.92 -7.29
N TYR A 336 -12.71 3.24 -6.65
CA TYR A 336 -12.48 2.98 -5.23
C TYR A 336 -11.98 4.24 -4.55
N ALA A 337 -12.27 4.36 -3.25
CA ALA A 337 -11.73 5.38 -2.37
C ALA A 337 -10.74 4.74 -1.40
N ILE A 338 -9.51 5.21 -1.39
CA ILE A 338 -8.48 4.84 -0.41
C ILE A 338 -8.52 5.88 0.70
N ILE A 339 -8.73 5.45 1.94
CA ILE A 339 -8.93 6.27 3.12
C ILE A 339 -7.86 5.93 4.15
N GLU A 340 -7.11 6.93 4.59
CA GLU A 340 -6.19 6.77 5.71
C GLU A 340 -6.95 6.90 7.04
N GLU A 341 -6.82 5.93 7.93
CA GLU A 341 -7.24 6.06 9.32
C GLU A 341 -6.17 6.75 10.14
N ASP A 342 -6.56 7.50 11.17
CA ASP A 342 -5.61 8.17 12.05
C ASP A 342 -4.71 7.16 12.76
N SER A 343 -3.49 7.08 12.30
CA SER A 343 -2.45 6.22 12.85
C SER A 343 -1.47 6.99 13.74
N ASN A 344 -1.75 8.27 13.99
CA ASN A 344 -0.91 9.18 14.76
C ASN A 344 0.56 9.19 14.27
N LEU A 345 0.74 9.33 12.94
CA LEU A 345 2.05 9.33 12.31
C LEU A 345 2.85 10.55 12.77
N LYS A 346 3.88 10.31 13.58
CA LYS A 346 4.68 11.36 14.22
C LYS A 346 5.32 12.30 13.19
N GLY A 347 5.13 13.60 13.37
CA GLY A 347 5.70 14.63 12.49
C GLY A 347 4.94 14.87 11.19
N TYR A 348 3.82 14.19 10.97
CA TYR A 348 2.97 14.36 9.79
C TYR A 348 1.55 14.77 10.15
N LEU A 349 0.90 15.45 9.22
CA LEU A 349 -0.53 15.73 9.31
C LEU A 349 -1.31 14.52 8.79
N TRP A 350 -2.33 14.10 9.51
CA TRP A 350 -3.27 13.09 9.04
C TRP A 350 -4.01 13.62 7.80
N ASN A 351 -3.93 12.86 6.70
CA ASN A 351 -4.65 13.19 5.48
C ASN A 351 -6.05 12.57 5.52
N LYS A 352 -7.06 13.40 5.78
CA LYS A 352 -8.48 13.00 5.87
C LYS A 352 -9.14 12.84 4.51
N GLU A 353 -8.54 13.36 3.44
CA GLU A 353 -9.12 13.33 2.10
C GLU A 353 -8.91 11.96 1.46
N PRO A 354 -9.99 11.28 1.04
CA PRO A 354 -9.87 10.03 0.32
C PRO A 354 -9.17 10.20 -1.03
N LEU A 355 -8.26 9.29 -1.35
CA LEU A 355 -7.71 9.19 -2.70
C LEU A 355 -8.66 8.35 -3.56
N ILE A 356 -9.29 8.98 -4.54
CA ILE A 356 -10.16 8.30 -5.49
C ILE A 356 -9.32 7.73 -6.64
N ILE A 357 -9.49 6.45 -6.91
CA ILE A 357 -8.85 5.74 -8.02
C ILE A 357 -9.91 5.09 -8.91
N ASP A 358 -9.57 4.86 -10.17
CA ASP A 358 -10.40 4.19 -11.17
C ASP A 358 -9.61 3.02 -11.76
N LEU A 359 -9.92 1.79 -11.31
CA LEU A 359 -9.29 0.58 -11.83
C LEU A 359 -9.85 0.25 -13.22
N ASN A 360 -9.01 0.25 -14.23
CA ASN A 360 -9.40 -0.09 -15.61
C ASN A 360 -8.24 -0.80 -16.34
N LYS A 361 -8.52 -1.37 -17.51
CA LYS A 361 -7.56 -2.16 -18.30
C LYS A 361 -6.28 -1.40 -18.69
N ASN A 362 -6.31 -0.07 -18.70
CA ASN A 362 -5.19 0.74 -19.17
C ASN A 362 -4.20 1.09 -18.07
N ASN A 363 -4.59 0.95 -16.79
CA ASN A 363 -3.79 1.39 -15.66
C ASN A 363 -3.40 0.28 -14.66
N VAL A 364 -3.78 -0.96 -14.95
CA VAL A 364 -3.31 -2.14 -14.22
C VAL A 364 -2.13 -2.78 -14.95
N LYS A 365 -1.21 -3.36 -14.20
CA LYS A 365 -0.05 -4.09 -14.73
C LYS A 365 -0.16 -5.55 -14.36
N THR A 366 0.38 -6.44 -15.19
CA THR A 366 0.49 -7.86 -14.88
C THR A 366 1.87 -8.14 -14.28
N GLU A 367 1.90 -8.77 -13.11
CA GLU A 367 3.14 -9.25 -12.47
C GLU A 367 3.53 -10.66 -12.97
N ASN A 368 4.71 -11.13 -12.54
CA ASN A 368 5.29 -12.40 -13.00
C ASN A 368 4.45 -13.65 -12.70
N ASP A 369 3.57 -13.59 -11.70
CA ASP A 369 2.64 -14.65 -11.33
C ASP A 369 1.26 -14.53 -12.01
N ASN A 370 1.15 -13.67 -13.00
CA ASN A 370 -0.07 -13.34 -13.74
C ASN A 370 -1.12 -12.57 -12.91
N THR A 371 -0.73 -11.97 -11.78
CA THR A 371 -1.63 -11.13 -10.98
C THR A 371 -1.71 -9.72 -11.54
N LEU A 372 -2.94 -9.17 -11.66
CA LEU A 372 -3.14 -7.76 -12.02
C LEU A 372 -2.94 -6.87 -10.81
N ILE A 373 -2.08 -5.86 -10.94
CA ILE A 373 -1.79 -4.89 -9.89
C ILE A 373 -2.01 -3.45 -10.37
N TYR A 374 -2.67 -2.67 -9.53
CA TYR A 374 -2.72 -1.22 -9.62
C TYR A 374 -1.81 -0.61 -8.55
N GLU A 375 -0.80 0.15 -8.97
CA GLU A 375 0.12 0.82 -8.06
C GLU A 375 -0.23 2.29 -7.92
N THR A 376 -0.27 2.77 -6.69
CA THR A 376 -0.50 4.19 -6.38
C THR A 376 0.28 4.62 -5.14
N ALA A 377 0.32 5.94 -4.91
CA ALA A 377 0.94 6.51 -3.72
C ALA A 377 -0.08 7.34 -2.93
N PHE A 378 -0.05 7.20 -1.61
CA PHE A 378 -0.82 8.02 -0.69
C PHE A 378 0.11 8.96 0.06
N TYR A 379 -0.16 10.28 -0.02
CA TYR A 379 0.75 11.30 0.46
C TYR A 379 0.30 11.90 1.78
N ASN A 380 1.24 12.06 2.74
CA ASN A 380 1.03 12.91 3.91
C ASN A 380 1.96 14.09 3.87
N LYS A 381 1.43 15.23 4.32
CA LYS A 381 2.19 16.46 4.47
C LYS A 381 2.90 16.47 5.82
N ARG A 382 4.19 16.82 5.81
CA ARG A 382 4.95 17.00 7.04
C ARG A 382 4.43 18.21 7.82
N LYS A 383 4.38 18.11 9.14
CA LYS A 383 4.10 19.26 10.03
C LYS A 383 5.19 20.30 9.87
N LYS A 384 4.82 21.55 9.81
CA LYS A 384 5.77 22.64 9.81
C LYS A 384 6.34 22.84 11.21
N SER A 385 7.63 23.14 11.29
CA SER A 385 8.31 23.45 12.55
C SER A 385 9.17 24.69 12.38
N LYS A 386 9.14 25.56 13.37
CA LYS A 386 9.92 26.80 13.35
C LYS A 386 10.42 27.20 14.73
N ILE A 387 11.54 27.90 14.75
CA ILE A 387 12.13 28.55 15.93
C ILE A 387 12.09 30.05 15.69
N ILE A 388 11.50 30.79 16.62
CA ILE A 388 11.50 32.24 16.65
C ILE A 388 12.50 32.68 17.71
N VAL A 389 13.46 33.53 17.32
CA VAL A 389 14.42 34.14 18.26
C VAL A 389 14.05 35.60 18.44
N GLU A 390 13.90 36.04 19.66
CA GLU A 390 13.74 37.43 20.06
C GLU A 390 15.06 37.92 20.69
N LYS A 391 15.72 38.83 20.01
CA LYS A 391 17.02 39.37 20.42
C LYS A 391 16.85 40.71 21.06
N HIS A 392 17.33 40.82 22.29
CA HIS A 392 17.35 42.06 23.05
C HIS A 392 18.79 42.47 23.41
N GLY A 393 19.04 43.76 23.44
CA GLY A 393 20.29 44.35 23.89
C GLY A 393 20.07 45.30 25.05
N GLU A 394 21.00 45.39 25.95
CA GLU A 394 21.00 46.44 26.96
C GLU A 394 21.02 47.83 26.32
N LYS A 395 20.28 48.73 26.88
CA LYS A 395 20.21 50.16 26.51
C LYS A 395 20.32 50.98 27.77
N ILE A 396 21.20 51.98 27.76
CA ILE A 396 21.33 52.93 28.86
C ILE A 396 20.14 53.88 28.87
N SER A 397 19.59 54.12 30.05
CA SER A 397 18.55 55.11 30.32
C SER A 397 18.84 55.87 31.60
N MET A 398 18.32 57.10 31.77
CA MET A 398 18.44 57.88 32.97
C MET A 398 17.26 57.61 33.91
N ASP A 399 17.54 57.25 35.14
CA ASP A 399 16.53 57.27 36.21
C ASP A 399 16.44 58.68 36.80
N LEU A 400 15.39 59.39 36.48
CA LEU A 400 15.15 60.75 36.89
C LEU A 400 15.03 60.95 38.42
N LYS A 401 14.75 59.89 39.18
CA LYS A 401 14.65 59.93 40.65
C LYS A 401 15.98 59.81 41.33
N SER A 402 16.76 58.83 40.92
CA SER A 402 18.10 58.60 41.46
C SER A 402 19.16 59.48 40.84
N LYS A 403 18.87 60.17 39.74
CA LYS A 403 19.80 60.94 38.93
C LYS A 403 21.02 60.11 38.48
N ASN A 404 20.78 58.81 38.26
CA ASN A 404 21.82 57.87 37.86
C ASN A 404 21.34 57.12 36.61
N PHE A 405 22.25 56.55 35.85
CA PHE A 405 21.88 55.68 34.73
C PHE A 405 21.41 54.33 35.19
N SER A 406 20.51 53.73 34.45
CA SER A 406 20.03 52.36 34.58
C SER A 406 20.12 51.65 33.23
N TYR A 407 19.91 50.35 33.22
CA TYR A 407 19.94 49.53 32.03
C TYR A 407 18.63 48.78 31.87
N ASP A 408 17.98 48.98 30.71
CA ASP A 408 16.83 48.26 30.27
C ASP A 408 17.18 47.42 29.05
N PHE A 409 16.32 46.49 28.65
CA PHE A 409 16.48 45.72 27.43
C PHE A 409 15.54 46.20 26.36
N ASP A 410 16.08 46.45 25.14
CA ASP A 410 15.33 46.81 23.97
C ASP A 410 15.68 45.86 22.81
N LYS A 411 14.89 45.89 21.72
CA LYS A 411 15.11 45.08 20.53
C LYS A 411 16.49 45.33 19.94
N LEU A 412 17.19 44.23 19.59
CA LEU A 412 18.53 44.32 19.01
C LEU A 412 18.58 43.73 17.60
N SER A 413 18.65 44.60 16.61
CA SER A 413 18.81 44.25 15.20
C SER A 413 20.27 43.97 14.82
N LYS A 414 20.49 43.46 13.59
CA LYS A 414 21.82 43.21 13.00
C LYS A 414 22.71 42.25 13.81
N THR A 415 22.13 41.39 14.61
CA THR A 415 22.81 40.29 15.28
C THR A 415 22.74 39.05 14.43
N ILE A 416 23.86 38.40 14.15
CA ILE A 416 23.94 37.17 13.36
C ILE A 416 23.92 35.98 14.29
N ILE A 417 22.95 35.07 14.09
CA ILE A 417 22.77 33.86 14.89
C ILE A 417 22.75 32.66 13.96
N GLY A 418 23.56 31.65 14.30
CA GLY A 418 23.58 30.34 13.64
C GLY A 418 22.68 29.34 14.38
N LEU A 419 21.97 28.52 13.58
CA LEU A 419 21.21 27.36 14.04
C LEU A 419 21.98 26.09 13.68
N TYR A 420 22.18 25.24 14.66
CA TYR A 420 22.97 24.01 14.55
C TYR A 420 22.19 22.81 15.06
N ALA A 421 22.48 21.63 14.53
CA ALA A 421 21.99 20.37 15.07
C ALA A 421 22.71 20.05 16.38
N LYS A 422 21.98 19.94 17.48
CA LYS A 422 22.56 19.52 18.77
C LYS A 422 22.87 18.03 18.83
N ASP A 423 21.95 17.23 18.27
CA ASP A 423 22.04 15.79 18.07
C ASP A 423 21.77 15.47 16.60
N PRO A 424 22.12 14.27 16.09
CA PRO A 424 21.80 13.92 14.72
C PRO A 424 20.30 14.02 14.45
N ILE A 425 19.90 14.87 13.50
CA ILE A 425 18.50 15.04 13.09
C ILE A 425 18.22 14.05 11.99
N LYS A 426 17.15 13.25 12.16
CA LYS A 426 16.79 12.16 11.28
C LYS A 426 15.43 12.42 10.63
N ASP A 427 15.25 11.87 9.42
CA ASP A 427 13.93 11.75 8.80
C ASP A 427 13.09 10.67 9.50
N ILE A 428 11.87 10.47 9.03
CA ILE A 428 10.96 9.47 9.58
C ILE A 428 11.48 8.02 9.38
N ASN A 429 12.31 7.79 8.39
CA ASN A 429 12.90 6.49 8.09
C ASN A 429 14.18 6.21 8.88
N GLY A 430 14.65 7.19 9.67
CA GLY A 430 15.87 7.09 10.46
C GLY A 430 17.15 7.50 9.73
N ASN A 431 17.07 8.00 8.49
CA ASN A 431 18.23 8.53 7.76
C ASN A 431 18.66 9.84 8.37
N ILE A 432 19.98 10.06 8.52
CA ILE A 432 20.55 11.29 9.05
C ILE A 432 20.45 12.39 7.99
N ILE A 433 19.67 13.44 8.30
CA ILE A 433 19.57 14.67 7.49
C ILE A 433 20.67 15.64 7.85
N TYR A 434 20.89 15.85 9.16
CA TYR A 434 21.95 16.69 9.70
C TYR A 434 22.70 15.93 10.79
N SER A 435 24.01 15.85 10.64
CA SER A 435 24.89 15.29 11.66
C SER A 435 24.98 16.26 12.84
N LYS A 436 25.40 15.76 14.01
CA LYS A 436 25.65 16.59 15.18
C LYS A 436 26.61 17.74 14.84
N ASP A 437 26.34 18.93 15.38
CA ASP A 437 27.08 20.19 15.23
C ASP A 437 27.11 20.74 13.77
N THR A 438 26.28 20.19 12.85
CA THR A 438 26.10 20.76 11.50
C THR A 438 25.41 22.12 11.60
N GLU A 439 25.98 23.13 10.94
CA GLU A 439 25.33 24.41 10.70
C GLU A 439 24.19 24.24 9.69
N ILE A 440 22.97 24.58 10.13
CA ILE A 440 21.75 24.39 9.31
C ILE A 440 21.37 25.68 8.62
N MET A 441 21.37 26.79 9.36
CA MET A 441 21.05 28.13 8.85
C MET A 441 21.77 29.19 9.65
N VAL A 442 22.09 30.29 8.98
CA VAL A 442 22.59 31.51 9.60
C VAL A 442 21.68 32.66 9.16
N LYS A 443 21.18 33.43 10.13
CA LYS A 443 20.31 34.58 9.86
C LYS A 443 20.68 35.76 10.73
N GLU A 444 20.33 36.96 10.26
CA GLU A 444 20.51 38.24 10.95
C GLU A 444 19.17 38.69 11.52
N THR A 445 19.16 39.30 12.72
CA THR A 445 17.97 39.87 13.34
C THR A 445 17.48 41.09 12.55
N ASP A 446 16.18 41.15 12.33
CA ASP A 446 15.49 42.26 11.65
C ASP A 446 15.41 43.53 12.54
N ALA A 447 14.72 44.57 12.05
CA ALA A 447 14.49 45.83 12.76
C ALA A 447 13.74 45.66 14.10
N ASN A 448 12.99 44.55 14.24
CA ASN A 448 12.29 44.20 15.47
C ASN A 448 13.11 43.29 16.42
N GLY A 449 14.35 43.02 16.07
CA GLY A 449 15.19 42.10 16.81
C GLY A 449 14.78 40.63 16.68
N GLN A 450 14.08 40.26 15.58
CA GLN A 450 13.57 38.90 15.42
C GLN A 450 14.27 38.13 14.30
N ILE A 451 14.39 36.81 14.50
CA ILE A 451 14.74 35.83 13.47
C ILE A 451 13.72 34.70 13.52
N THR A 452 13.27 34.22 12.35
CA THR A 452 12.51 32.99 12.23
C THR A 452 13.32 31.96 11.43
N PHE A 453 13.65 30.83 12.05
CA PHE A 453 14.14 29.62 11.40
C PHE A 453 12.95 28.71 11.14
N ASP A 454 12.55 28.56 9.89
CA ASP A 454 11.35 27.87 9.44
C ASP A 454 11.67 26.56 8.71
N ASN A 455 10.63 25.77 8.42
CA ASN A 455 10.72 24.51 7.67
C ASN A 455 11.71 23.49 8.28
N LEU A 456 11.77 23.46 9.62
CA LEU A 456 12.67 22.58 10.35
C LEU A 456 12.07 21.19 10.53
N TYR A 457 12.92 20.17 10.62
CA TYR A 457 12.56 18.84 11.07
C TYR A 457 12.36 18.82 12.58
N LEU A 458 11.61 17.85 13.09
CA LEU A 458 11.59 17.57 14.53
C LEU A 458 12.97 17.10 14.99
N GLY A 459 13.43 17.58 16.15
CA GLY A 459 14.74 17.22 16.67
C GLY A 459 15.31 18.24 17.63
N SER A 460 16.56 18.01 18.07
CA SER A 460 17.28 18.85 19.02
C SER A 460 18.23 19.80 18.29
N TYR A 461 18.12 21.06 18.60
CA TYR A 461 18.90 22.15 18.01
C TYR A 461 19.63 22.94 19.07
N TYR A 462 20.62 23.73 18.67
CA TYR A 462 21.12 24.85 19.46
C TYR A 462 21.34 26.08 18.59
N LEU A 463 21.14 27.24 19.21
CA LEU A 463 21.45 28.56 18.66
C LEU A 463 22.77 29.07 19.26
N GLN A 464 23.57 29.73 18.45
CA GLN A 464 24.80 30.39 18.84
C GLN A 464 24.91 31.75 18.15
N GLU A 465 25.22 32.78 18.94
CA GLU A 465 25.51 34.09 18.37
C GLU A 465 26.89 34.08 17.70
N LEU A 466 26.95 34.53 16.47
CA LEU A 466 28.17 34.60 15.67
C LEU A 466 28.75 36.01 15.58
N LYS A 467 27.88 37.02 15.58
CA LYS A 467 28.27 38.42 15.48
C LYS A 467 27.22 39.31 16.12
N THR A 468 27.64 40.36 16.78
CA THR A 468 26.78 41.42 17.32
C THR A 468 27.42 42.79 17.07
N ASP A 469 26.72 43.86 17.35
CA ASP A 469 27.31 45.22 17.33
C ASP A 469 28.47 45.35 18.34
N ALA A 470 29.52 46.06 17.94
CA ALA A 470 30.76 46.14 18.71
C ALA A 470 30.61 46.69 20.14
N LYS A 471 29.55 47.42 20.43
CA LYS A 471 29.26 47.94 21.76
C LYS A 471 28.75 46.87 22.73
N TYR A 472 28.35 45.71 22.26
CA TYR A 472 27.88 44.59 23.07
C TYR A 472 28.96 43.50 23.25
N ARG A 473 28.92 42.79 24.39
CA ARG A 473 29.69 41.58 24.57
C ARG A 473 29.06 40.48 23.73
N LEU A 474 29.88 39.77 22.93
CA LEU A 474 29.42 38.61 22.17
C LEU A 474 28.93 37.50 23.10
N ASN A 475 27.71 37.05 22.93
CA ASN A 475 27.12 35.98 23.74
C ASN A 475 27.45 34.59 23.14
N SER A 476 28.55 34.00 23.61
CA SER A 476 29.03 32.69 23.12
C SER A 476 28.23 31.48 23.66
N ARG A 477 27.21 31.71 24.49
CA ARG A 477 26.39 30.63 25.06
C ARG A 477 25.60 29.92 23.97
N LYS A 478 25.59 28.57 24.03
CA LYS A 478 24.72 27.71 23.18
C LYS A 478 23.35 27.57 23.84
N TYR A 479 22.30 27.93 23.13
CA TYR A 479 20.90 27.85 23.58
C TYR A 479 20.23 26.64 22.96
N SER A 480 20.00 25.60 23.76
CA SER A 480 19.37 24.36 23.32
C SER A 480 17.86 24.50 23.18
N ILE A 481 17.30 23.98 22.06
CA ILE A 481 15.87 23.95 21.76
C ILE A 481 15.51 22.58 21.21
N ASN A 482 14.39 22.02 21.67
CA ASN A 482 13.88 20.76 21.21
C ASN A 482 12.53 20.97 20.52
N LEU A 483 12.42 20.52 19.25
CA LEU A 483 11.19 20.52 18.48
C LEU A 483 10.60 19.10 18.53
N GLU A 484 9.52 18.93 19.29
CA GLU A 484 8.79 17.67 19.45
C GLU A 484 7.39 17.80 18.87
N ASP A 485 6.80 16.64 18.48
CA ASP A 485 5.42 16.62 18.00
C ASP A 485 4.44 16.94 19.13
N GLU A 486 3.74 18.05 19.02
CA GLU A 486 2.79 18.55 20.04
C GLU A 486 1.31 18.32 19.63
N ASN A 487 1.01 17.46 18.68
CA ASN A 487 -0.35 17.25 18.11
C ASN A 487 -1.00 18.54 17.54
N LYS A 488 -0.17 19.49 17.11
CA LYS A 488 -0.57 20.71 16.41
C LYS A 488 -0.14 20.63 14.94
N GLU A 489 -0.77 21.43 14.09
CA GLU A 489 -0.39 21.53 12.66
C GLU A 489 1.01 22.12 12.48
N GLU A 490 1.41 23.02 13.38
CA GLU A 490 2.71 23.67 13.37
C GLU A 490 3.34 23.62 14.76
N VAL A 491 4.61 23.22 14.84
CA VAL A 491 5.43 23.24 16.06
C VAL A 491 6.23 24.53 16.11
N VAL A 492 5.92 25.41 17.06
CA VAL A 492 6.58 26.72 17.21
C VAL A 492 7.24 26.81 18.57
N LYS A 493 8.54 27.14 18.59
CA LYS A 493 9.28 27.46 19.83
C LYS A 493 9.83 28.87 19.72
N THR A 494 9.64 29.67 20.76
CA THR A 494 10.20 31.02 20.88
C THR A 494 11.25 31.04 21.96
N ILE A 495 12.34 31.74 21.73
CA ILE A 495 13.42 31.94 22.69
C ILE A 495 13.90 33.39 22.68
N THR A 496 14.12 33.96 23.88
CA THR A 496 14.69 35.31 24.04
C THR A 496 16.19 35.19 24.38
N ILE A 497 17.02 35.92 23.63
CA ILE A 497 18.47 35.98 23.84
C ILE A 497 18.85 37.44 24.11
N GLN A 498 19.60 37.67 25.19
CA GLN A 498 20.00 39.00 25.65
C GLN A 498 21.50 39.22 25.46
N ASN A 499 21.89 40.42 25.00
CA ASN A 499 23.26 40.89 25.01
C ASN A 499 23.42 42.07 25.99
N PHE A 500 24.54 42.06 26.67
CA PHE A 500 24.96 43.09 27.62
C PHE A 500 25.94 44.03 26.93
N LEU A 501 25.82 45.32 27.20
CA LEU A 501 26.80 46.30 26.77
C LEU A 501 28.18 46.02 27.34
N GLN A 502 29.20 46.36 26.61
CA GLN A 502 30.54 46.54 27.17
C GLN A 502 30.53 47.79 28.03
N LYS A 503 31.23 47.76 29.17
CA LYS A 503 31.16 48.80 30.19
C LYS A 503 32.54 49.08 30.77
N GLY A 504 32.80 50.35 31.10
CA GLY A 504 34.00 50.81 31.81
C GLY A 504 33.65 51.58 33.05
N ASN A 505 34.68 52.08 33.71
CA ASN A 505 34.57 52.86 34.93
C ASN A 505 35.20 54.23 34.77
N ILE A 506 34.79 55.19 35.58
CA ILE A 506 35.34 56.53 35.62
C ILE A 506 35.67 56.87 37.03
N VAL A 507 36.84 57.44 37.22
CA VAL A 507 37.28 58.03 38.49
C VAL A 507 37.57 59.53 38.26
N ILE A 508 36.74 60.36 38.83
CA ILE A 508 36.88 61.82 38.77
C ILE A 508 37.53 62.26 40.05
N THR A 509 38.58 63.03 39.94
CA THR A 509 39.26 63.68 41.12
C THR A 509 39.13 65.18 40.96
N LYS A 510 38.63 65.85 41.94
CA LYS A 510 38.45 67.30 41.99
C LYS A 510 39.45 67.92 43.01
N THR A 511 40.24 68.85 42.51
CA THR A 511 41.28 69.50 43.34
C THR A 511 41.27 71.02 43.20
N SER A 512 41.86 71.72 44.11
CA SER A 512 42.14 73.13 43.99
C SER A 512 43.31 73.40 43.03
N SER A 513 43.16 74.30 42.07
CA SER A 513 44.21 74.67 41.13
C SER A 513 45.45 75.22 41.82
N LEU A 514 45.23 75.87 42.95
CA LEU A 514 46.29 76.56 43.70
C LEU A 514 46.96 75.64 44.74
N THR A 515 46.17 74.99 45.59
CA THR A 515 46.70 74.21 46.74
C THR A 515 46.88 72.73 46.41
N LYS A 516 46.26 72.24 45.36
CA LYS A 516 46.18 70.82 44.98
C LYS A 516 45.46 69.94 46.03
N GLU A 517 44.77 70.57 46.98
CA GLU A 517 43.94 69.85 47.94
C GLU A 517 42.67 69.30 47.27
N ASN A 518 42.18 68.19 47.75
CA ASN A 518 40.95 67.54 47.24
C ASN A 518 39.73 68.40 47.63
N LEU A 519 38.78 68.56 46.66
CA LEU A 519 37.58 69.37 46.83
C LEU A 519 36.32 68.49 46.89
N SER A 520 35.68 68.46 48.07
CA SER A 520 34.39 67.80 48.28
C SER A 520 33.22 68.71 47.88
N ASN A 521 32.02 68.06 47.65
CA ASN A 521 30.77 68.77 47.38
C ASN A 521 30.73 69.53 46.03
N ALA A 522 31.61 69.22 45.08
CA ALA A 522 31.44 69.67 43.71
C ALA A 522 30.35 68.81 43.07
N LEU A 523 29.29 69.41 42.50
CA LEU A 523 28.23 68.72 41.76
C LEU A 523 28.66 68.56 40.31
N ILE A 524 28.78 67.30 39.85
CA ILE A 524 29.25 66.96 38.52
C ILE A 524 28.13 66.25 37.76
N GLY A 525 27.87 66.69 36.52
CA GLY A 525 27.02 66.03 35.58
C GLY A 525 27.82 65.35 34.47
N ILE A 526 27.45 64.12 34.09
CA ILE A 526 27.94 63.43 32.88
C ILE A 526 26.87 63.45 31.83
N PHE A 527 27.24 63.82 30.62
CA PHE A 527 26.37 63.91 29.47
C PHE A 527 26.86 63.02 28.32
N ASN A 528 25.94 62.43 27.59
CA ASN A 528 26.25 61.65 26.37
C ASN A 528 26.46 62.62 25.16
N ASP A 529 26.73 62.02 23.97
CA ASP A 529 26.94 62.70 22.72
C ASP A 529 25.67 63.42 22.14
N LYS A 530 24.52 63.25 22.80
CA LYS A 530 23.24 63.90 22.47
C LYS A 530 22.88 65.02 23.46
N ASP A 531 23.80 65.44 24.30
CA ASP A 531 23.58 66.39 25.37
C ASP A 531 22.56 65.94 26.44
N GLU A 532 22.32 64.64 26.56
CA GLU A 532 21.44 64.08 27.59
C GLU A 532 22.25 63.83 28.87
N LEU A 533 21.77 64.36 30.02
CA LEU A 533 22.35 64.08 31.32
C LEU A 533 22.10 62.59 31.67
N ILE A 534 23.17 61.85 31.96
CA ILE A 534 23.09 60.40 32.28
C ILE A 534 23.47 60.09 33.73
N TYR A 535 24.20 60.99 34.37
CA TYR A 535 24.62 60.88 35.78
C TYR A 535 24.78 62.26 36.42
N GLU A 536 24.35 62.40 37.66
CA GLU A 536 24.62 63.55 38.48
C GLU A 536 25.11 63.07 39.91
N GLY A 537 26.19 63.58 40.33
CA GLY A 537 26.75 63.21 41.67
C GLY A 537 27.72 64.27 42.24
N THR A 538 27.93 64.21 43.50
CA THR A 538 28.83 65.13 44.23
C THR A 538 30.13 64.44 44.63
N THR A 539 31.26 65.19 44.62
CA THR A 539 32.54 64.69 45.10
C THR A 539 32.47 64.45 46.59
N ASN A 540 33.06 63.34 47.02
CA ASN A 540 33.15 62.92 48.42
C ASN A 540 34.22 63.73 49.17
N GLN A 541 34.49 63.38 50.45
CA GLN A 541 35.53 64.04 51.28
C GLN A 541 36.94 63.93 50.71
N GLU A 542 37.18 62.89 49.86
CA GLU A 542 38.46 62.70 49.18
C GLU A 542 38.48 63.43 47.81
N GLY A 543 37.50 64.28 47.54
CA GLY A 543 37.34 64.96 46.24
C GLY A 543 37.03 64.03 45.05
N LYS A 544 36.50 62.82 45.28
CA LYS A 544 36.34 61.83 44.26
C LYS A 544 34.89 61.49 43.97
N ILE A 545 34.63 61.18 42.73
CA ILE A 545 33.44 60.43 42.24
C ILE A 545 33.95 59.21 41.56
N VAL A 546 33.42 58.05 41.92
CA VAL A 546 33.64 56.75 41.19
C VAL A 546 32.33 56.33 40.57
N ILE A 547 32.35 56.15 39.27
CA ILE A 547 31.21 55.67 38.50
C ILE A 547 31.60 54.33 37.83
N GLU A 548 30.91 53.28 38.22
CA GLU A 548 31.18 51.93 37.71
C GLU A 548 30.18 51.55 36.63
N ASN A 549 30.64 50.73 35.70
CA ASN A 549 29.79 50.10 34.67
C ASN A 549 29.07 51.05 33.74
N LEU A 550 29.66 52.21 33.37
CA LEU A 550 29.16 53.06 32.33
C LEU A 550 29.42 52.47 30.95
N ALA A 551 28.42 52.42 30.08
CA ALA A 551 28.50 51.86 28.72
C ALA A 551 29.60 52.49 27.86
N LEU A 552 30.16 51.73 26.89
CA LEU A 552 31.05 52.32 25.87
C LEU A 552 30.36 53.46 25.15
N GLY A 553 31.08 54.55 24.93
CA GLY A 553 30.57 55.73 24.24
C GLY A 553 31.42 56.95 24.46
N ASN A 554 31.01 58.05 23.84
CA ASN A 554 31.59 59.37 24.01
C ASN A 554 30.74 60.16 24.98
N TYR A 555 31.41 60.77 25.92
CA TYR A 555 30.79 61.52 27.02
C TYR A 555 31.54 62.78 27.27
N TYR A 556 30.92 63.69 28.00
CA TYR A 556 31.62 64.81 28.57
C TYR A 556 31.11 65.10 29.98
N ILE A 557 31.96 65.71 30.78
CA ILE A 557 31.67 66.14 32.15
C ILE A 557 31.47 67.64 32.16
N LYS A 558 30.49 68.12 32.94
CA LYS A 558 30.36 69.53 33.36
C LYS A 558 30.26 69.63 34.87
N GLU A 559 30.90 70.59 35.43
CA GLU A 559 30.62 70.98 36.78
C GLU A 559 29.30 71.76 36.81
N LEU A 560 28.34 71.30 37.58
CA LEU A 560 27.03 71.94 37.74
C LEU A 560 26.97 72.90 38.89
N THR A 561 27.80 72.64 39.98
CA THR A 561 27.95 73.51 41.13
C THR A 561 29.34 73.34 41.66
N ALA A 562 30.04 74.41 41.84
CA ALA A 562 31.37 74.44 42.45
C ALA A 562 31.33 74.24 43.99
N PRO A 563 32.39 73.72 44.60
CA PRO A 563 32.53 73.69 46.04
C PRO A 563 32.51 75.10 46.62
N ALA A 564 32.06 75.24 47.86
CA ALA A 564 32.05 76.57 48.54
C ALA A 564 33.44 77.19 48.60
N GLY A 565 33.54 78.46 48.11
CA GLY A 565 34.82 79.21 48.09
C GLY A 565 35.61 79.02 46.77
N TYR A 566 35.03 78.38 45.76
CA TYR A 566 35.65 78.16 44.45
C TYR A 566 34.76 78.68 43.29
N ASN A 567 35.39 79.07 42.18
CA ASN A 567 34.71 79.49 40.97
C ASN A 567 34.20 78.28 40.22
N LEU A 568 33.02 78.39 39.61
CA LEU A 568 32.48 77.37 38.80
C LEU A 568 33.25 77.24 37.45
N ASP A 569 33.78 76.04 37.19
CA ASP A 569 34.36 75.73 35.87
C ASP A 569 33.28 75.23 34.93
N ILE A 570 33.01 76.04 33.92
CA ILE A 570 31.94 75.79 32.94
C ILE A 570 32.41 75.03 31.71
N GLU A 571 33.72 74.82 31.53
CA GLU A 571 34.27 74.15 30.38
C GLU A 571 34.03 72.62 30.43
N PRO A 572 33.40 72.05 29.42
CA PRO A 572 33.16 70.63 29.41
C PRO A 572 34.44 69.85 29.10
N ILE A 573 34.68 68.76 29.81
CA ILE A 573 35.80 67.85 29.57
C ILE A 573 35.27 66.58 28.90
N SER A 574 35.66 66.39 27.63
CA SER A 574 35.27 65.18 26.86
C SER A 574 36.14 63.99 27.23
N PHE A 575 35.53 62.82 27.28
CA PHE A 575 36.19 61.54 27.43
C PHE A 575 35.43 60.41 26.67
N SER A 576 36.10 59.30 26.45
CA SER A 576 35.49 58.14 25.77
C SER A 576 35.84 56.87 26.54
N ILE A 577 34.87 55.99 26.71
CA ILE A 577 35.08 54.59 27.12
C ILE A 577 35.11 53.78 25.84
N THR A 578 36.25 53.17 25.50
CA THR A 578 36.51 52.51 24.23
C THR A 578 36.62 51.02 24.31
N SER A 579 36.87 50.48 25.53
CA SER A 579 37.02 49.05 25.71
C SER A 579 36.33 48.56 26.99
N ASP A 580 35.97 47.27 26.99
CA ASP A 580 35.30 46.63 28.14
C ASP A 580 36.22 46.63 29.36
N LYS A 581 35.68 47.01 30.53
CA LYS A 581 36.39 47.12 31.84
C LYS A 581 37.49 48.17 31.90
N GLU A 582 37.55 49.08 30.91
CA GLU A 582 38.46 50.23 30.93
C GLU A 582 38.14 51.14 32.14
N THR A 583 39.15 51.77 32.74
CA THR A 583 38.96 52.78 33.79
C THR A 583 39.59 54.11 33.31
N ILE A 584 38.77 55.13 33.22
CA ILE A 584 39.18 56.47 32.80
C ILE A 584 39.40 57.32 34.08
N TYR A 585 40.53 57.98 34.18
CA TYR A 585 40.87 58.88 35.30
C TYR A 585 40.80 60.32 34.77
N LEU A 586 39.97 61.14 35.40
CA LEU A 586 39.76 62.54 35.04
C LEU A 586 40.07 63.44 36.24
N ASN A 587 40.92 64.45 36.06
CA ASN A 587 41.25 65.44 37.07
C ASN A 587 40.61 66.75 36.67
N LEU A 588 39.81 67.32 37.56
CA LEU A 588 39.19 68.62 37.45
C LEU A 588 39.72 69.54 38.53
N GLU A 589 39.99 70.77 38.11
CA GLU A 589 40.53 71.79 39.08
C GLU A 589 39.53 72.96 39.15
N ASN A 590 39.40 73.57 40.33
CA ASN A 590 38.72 74.86 40.48
C ASN A 590 39.68 75.89 41.06
N ASP A 591 39.53 77.11 40.58
CA ASP A 591 40.22 78.27 41.09
C ASP A 591 39.51 78.80 42.33
N PRO A 592 40.23 79.01 43.43
CA PRO A 592 39.62 79.58 44.60
C PRO A 592 39.12 81.01 44.30
N ILE A 593 38.02 81.37 44.98
CA ILE A 593 37.57 82.78 44.95
C ILE A 593 38.55 83.56 45.77
N ILE A 594 39.35 84.38 45.08
CA ILE A 594 40.29 85.32 45.79
C ILE A 594 39.49 86.57 46.10
N ASP A 595 39.18 86.83 47.37
CA ASP A 595 38.67 88.10 47.81
C ASP A 595 39.82 89.12 47.69
N ILE A 596 39.79 89.84 46.59
CA ILE A 596 40.65 91.04 46.47
C ILE A 596 40.02 92.07 47.38
N PRO A 597 40.75 92.58 48.44
CA PRO A 597 40.19 93.59 49.25
C PRO A 597 39.87 94.83 48.32
N ASP A 598 38.65 95.36 48.47
CA ASP A 598 38.21 96.52 47.71
C ASP A 598 39.14 97.74 48.00
N THR A 599 40.20 97.90 47.22
CA THR A 599 40.92 99.18 47.15
C THR A 599 40.02 100.11 46.35
N TYR A 600 39.13 100.76 47.11
CA TYR A 600 38.20 101.73 46.63
C TYR A 600 38.89 102.88 45.86
N SER A 601 38.89 102.79 44.55
CA SER A 601 39.14 103.94 43.66
C SER A 601 37.82 104.25 42.88
N PRO A 602 37.21 105.45 43.12
CA PRO A 602 35.88 105.72 42.60
C PRO A 602 35.81 105.94 41.04
N LYS A 603 36.90 105.67 40.33
CA LYS A 603 36.93 105.92 38.86
C LYS A 603 36.68 104.71 37.98
N CYS A 604 36.51 103.54 38.45
CA CYS A 604 36.32 102.35 37.61
C CYS A 604 34.87 101.88 37.44
N LYS A 605 33.88 102.43 38.14
CA LYS A 605 32.50 101.98 38.02
C LYS A 605 31.84 102.23 36.61
N ASN A 606 32.35 103.16 35.82
CA ASN A 606 31.72 103.45 34.54
C ASN A 606 32.22 102.56 33.33
N ILE A 607 33.41 101.93 33.47
CA ILE A 607 33.96 101.14 32.36
C ILE A 607 33.36 99.74 32.42
N VAL A 608 33.13 99.14 33.53
CA VAL A 608 32.56 97.77 33.71
C VAL A 608 31.07 97.73 33.25
N ILE A 609 30.32 98.83 33.44
CA ILE A 609 28.94 98.94 33.02
C ILE A 609 28.85 99.11 31.50
N ILE A 610 29.79 99.76 30.80
CA ILE A 610 29.81 99.91 29.38
C ILE A 610 30.15 98.52 28.69
N GLU A 611 31.13 97.82 29.18
CA GLU A 611 31.48 96.44 28.66
C GLU A 611 30.37 95.41 28.91
N LEU A 612 29.65 95.53 30.01
CA LEU A 612 28.47 94.62 30.25
C LEU A 612 27.29 95.01 29.30
N ILE A 613 27.09 96.28 28.97
CA ILE A 613 26.04 96.74 28.01
C ILE A 613 26.43 96.31 26.62
N GLU A 614 27.68 96.47 26.17
CA GLU A 614 28.12 96.00 24.84
C GLU A 614 28.03 94.46 24.69
N SER A 615 28.38 93.72 25.68
CA SER A 615 28.22 92.24 25.68
C SER A 615 26.77 91.82 25.66
N PHE A 616 25.85 92.56 26.31
CA PHE A 616 24.42 92.29 26.30
C PHE A 616 23.78 92.62 24.96
N VAL A 617 24.24 93.67 24.29
CA VAL A 617 23.80 94.08 22.95
C VAL A 617 24.28 93.05 21.93
N LEU A 618 25.51 92.55 22.03
CA LEU A 618 26.03 91.51 21.13
C LEU A 618 25.27 90.19 21.29
N ILE A 619 24.90 89.83 22.49
CA ILE A 619 24.09 88.61 22.74
C ILE A 619 22.67 88.78 22.16
N LEU A 620 22.05 89.96 22.33
CA LEU A 620 20.74 90.26 21.72
C LEU A 620 20.77 90.29 20.18
N CYS A 621 21.84 90.86 19.60
CA CYS A 621 22.06 90.80 18.15
C CYS A 621 22.26 89.35 17.64
N TYR A 622 23.03 88.53 18.38
CA TYR A 622 23.22 87.14 18.04
C TYR A 622 21.91 86.31 18.10
N ILE A 623 21.07 86.58 19.12
CA ILE A 623 19.75 85.96 19.25
C ILE A 623 18.81 86.37 18.13
N GLN A 624 18.86 87.67 17.70
CA GLN A 624 18.06 88.16 16.58
C GLN A 624 18.53 87.60 15.24
N ILE A 625 19.83 87.45 15.00
CA ILE A 625 20.37 86.83 13.80
C ILE A 625 20.02 85.39 13.73
N LYS A 626 20.07 84.68 14.86
CA LYS A 626 19.69 83.22 14.96
C LYS A 626 18.17 83.06 14.72
N LYS A 627 17.33 83.98 15.15
CA LYS A 627 15.89 83.99 14.83
C LYS A 627 15.59 84.24 13.38
N SER A 628 16.35 85.15 12.68
CA SER A 628 16.15 85.41 11.27
C SER A 628 16.65 84.29 10.34
N LEU A 629 17.66 83.51 10.78
CA LEU A 629 18.16 82.32 10.04
C LEU A 629 17.24 81.11 10.12
N ASN A 630 16.39 81.04 11.14
CA ASN A 630 15.39 79.96 11.25
C ASN A 630 14.08 80.29 10.51
N TYR A 631 13.97 81.40 9.74
CA TYR A 631 12.81 81.76 8.91
C TYR A 631 13.05 81.50 7.42
N TYR A 632 14.24 80.95 7.06
CA TYR A 632 14.58 80.58 5.68
C TYR A 632 15.18 79.18 5.57
N ASN A 633 14.47 78.22 6.15
CA ASN A 633 14.58 76.81 5.75
C ASN A 633 13.23 76.14 5.91
#